data_ea7c7d9305881489bf13940e0101529f
#
_entry.id   ea7c7d9305881489bf13940e0101529f
#
_cell.length_a   1.000
_cell.length_b   1.000
_cell.length_c   1.000
_cell.angle_alpha   90.00
_cell.angle_beta   90.00
_cell.angle_gamma   90.00
#
_symmetry.space_group_name_H-M   'P 1'
#
loop_
_entity.id
_entity.type
_entity.pdbx_description
1 polymer ?
#
loop_
_entity_poly.entity_id
_entity_poly.type
_entity_poly.pdbx_seq_one_letter_code
_entity_poly.pdbx_strand_id
1 'polypeptide(L)'
;MIARLYTFLQGKSGVHKELVLLLCEFINRGIYPFIPEHGSVGASGDLVQLAHIALTLIGEGEVFYQGQLCDTATVLQENELKPFSMHIREGLSVTNGTSVMTGIGIVNLIYAQKLLYWSVVASVIMNEIAASYDDFLGVQ
;
A
#
# COMPACT_ATOMS: atom_id res chain seq x y z
N MET A 1 -3.50 -1.07 -1.62
CA MET A 1 -4.51 -2.09 -2.00
C MET A 1 -4.81 -3.06 -0.86
N ILE A 2 -3.87 -3.86 -0.36
CA ILE A 2 -4.11 -4.90 0.66
C ILE A 2 -4.83 -4.36 1.92
N ALA A 3 -4.37 -3.26 2.50
CA ALA A 3 -5.00 -2.66 3.67
C ALA A 3 -6.46 -2.23 3.39
N ARG A 4 -6.75 -1.77 2.16
CA ARG A 4 -8.12 -1.43 1.76
C ARG A 4 -8.98 -2.66 1.58
N LEU A 5 -8.45 -3.68 0.94
CA LEU A 5 -9.13 -4.97 0.81
C LEU A 5 -9.49 -5.56 2.18
N TYR A 6 -8.56 -5.54 3.12
CA TYR A 6 -8.80 -5.99 4.49
C TYR A 6 -9.97 -5.23 5.15
N THR A 7 -10.03 -3.90 4.95
CA THR A 7 -11.14 -3.08 5.45
C THR A 7 -12.49 -3.50 4.86
N PHE A 8 -12.54 -3.80 3.57
CA PHE A 8 -13.76 -4.27 2.90
C PHE A 8 -14.23 -5.64 3.40
N LEU A 9 -13.28 -6.55 3.65
CA LEU A 9 -13.57 -7.88 4.17
C LEU A 9 -14.20 -7.88 5.57
N GLN A 10 -14.08 -6.76 6.32
CA GLN A 10 -14.80 -6.59 7.60
C GLN A 10 -16.33 -6.43 7.40
N GLY A 11 -16.81 -6.27 6.17
CA GLY A 11 -18.24 -6.17 5.86
C GLY A 11 -18.93 -4.88 6.33
N LYS A 12 -18.17 -3.86 6.74
CA LYS A 12 -18.70 -2.60 7.30
C LYS A 12 -18.75 -1.45 6.30
N SER A 13 -18.16 -1.61 5.12
CA SER A 13 -17.99 -0.53 4.14
C SER A 13 -19.16 -0.37 3.17
N GLY A 14 -20.09 -1.34 3.13
CA GLY A 14 -21.26 -1.28 2.27
C GLY A 14 -20.94 -1.27 0.77
N VAL A 15 -19.94 -2.05 0.37
CA VAL A 15 -19.52 -2.23 -1.04
C VAL A 15 -20.03 -3.58 -1.58
N HIS A 16 -20.28 -3.65 -2.88
CA HIS A 16 -20.65 -4.90 -3.51
C HIS A 16 -19.49 -5.89 -3.55
N LYS A 17 -19.84 -7.16 -3.55
CA LYS A 17 -18.87 -8.26 -3.58
C LYS A 17 -17.97 -8.20 -4.82
N GLU A 18 -18.54 -7.81 -5.96
CA GLU A 18 -17.84 -7.70 -7.24
C GLU A 18 -16.67 -6.72 -7.18
N LEU A 19 -16.81 -5.59 -6.49
CA LEU A 19 -15.73 -4.63 -6.27
C LEU A 19 -14.59 -5.26 -5.45
N VAL A 20 -14.94 -5.98 -4.40
CA VAL A 20 -13.96 -6.66 -3.54
C VAL A 20 -13.20 -7.73 -4.33
N LEU A 21 -13.92 -8.51 -5.13
CA LEU A 21 -13.33 -9.54 -5.98
C LEU A 21 -12.41 -8.95 -7.04
N LEU A 22 -12.82 -7.85 -7.70
CA LEU A 22 -11.96 -7.18 -8.68
C LEU A 22 -10.68 -6.66 -8.04
N LEU A 23 -10.75 -6.08 -6.84
CA LEU A 23 -9.57 -5.64 -6.10
C LEU A 23 -8.65 -6.83 -5.73
N CYS A 24 -9.21 -8.00 -5.40
CA CYS A 24 -8.45 -9.23 -5.22
C CYS A 24 -7.74 -9.66 -6.51
N GLU A 25 -8.42 -9.61 -7.66
CA GLU A 25 -7.84 -9.95 -8.96
C GLU A 25 -6.68 -9.01 -9.31
N PHE A 26 -6.82 -7.71 -9.07
CA PHE A 26 -5.71 -6.76 -9.24
C PHE A 26 -4.46 -7.16 -8.45
N ILE A 27 -4.64 -7.52 -7.17
CA ILE A 27 -3.54 -7.95 -6.31
C ILE A 27 -2.91 -9.26 -6.82
N ASN A 28 -3.74 -10.25 -7.13
CA ASN A 28 -3.31 -11.59 -7.53
C ASN A 28 -2.57 -11.59 -8.88
N ARG A 29 -2.98 -10.72 -9.81
CA ARG A 29 -2.38 -10.61 -11.15
C ARG A 29 -1.24 -9.60 -11.23
N GLY A 30 -0.91 -8.92 -10.10
CA GLY A 30 0.16 -7.92 -10.07
C GLY A 30 -0.18 -6.66 -10.87
N ILE A 31 -1.47 -6.29 -10.90
CA ILE A 31 -1.95 -5.05 -11.52
C ILE A 31 -1.94 -3.98 -10.43
N TYR A 32 -1.02 -3.03 -10.51
CA TYR A 32 -0.84 -2.00 -9.49
C TYR A 32 -1.24 -0.63 -10.03
N PRO A 33 -2.26 0.03 -9.47
CA PRO A 33 -2.62 1.39 -9.85
C PRO A 33 -1.42 2.34 -9.79
N PHE A 34 -1.25 3.17 -10.81
CA PHE A 34 -0.32 4.29 -10.72
C PHE A 34 -0.89 5.32 -9.74
N ILE A 35 -0.15 5.55 -8.67
CA ILE A 35 -0.56 6.47 -7.60
C ILE A 35 0.49 7.57 -7.49
N PRO A 36 0.14 8.86 -7.69
CA PRO A 36 1.06 9.97 -7.51
C PRO A 36 1.62 10.01 -6.09
N GLU A 37 2.89 10.37 -5.97
CA GLU A 37 3.55 10.52 -4.68
C GLU A 37 2.93 11.64 -3.83
N HIS A 38 2.49 12.71 -4.48
CA HIS A 38 1.89 13.87 -3.85
C HIS A 38 0.40 13.97 -4.16
N GLY A 39 -0.36 14.66 -3.30
CA GLY A 39 -1.77 14.94 -3.55
C GLY A 39 -2.67 14.91 -2.33
N SER A 40 -2.24 14.29 -1.23
CA SER A 40 -2.98 14.28 0.03
C SER A 40 -2.13 14.82 1.17
N VAL A 41 -2.81 15.35 2.19
CA VAL A 41 -2.18 15.88 3.41
C VAL A 41 -2.57 15.07 4.66
N GLY A 42 -3.17 13.89 4.49
CA GLY A 42 -3.63 13.03 5.58
C GLY A 42 -4.87 13.55 6.33
N ALA A 43 -5.46 14.66 5.91
CA ALA A 43 -6.69 15.19 6.49
C ALA A 43 -7.89 14.39 5.96
N SER A 44 -8.69 13.80 6.84
CA SER A 44 -9.82 12.90 6.50
C SER A 44 -9.43 11.66 5.68
N GLY A 45 -8.16 11.25 5.73
CA GLY A 45 -7.57 10.18 4.95
C GLY A 45 -6.84 10.67 3.68
N ASP A 46 -6.22 9.75 2.98
CA ASP A 46 -5.45 10.04 1.76
C ASP A 46 -6.34 9.82 0.53
N LEU A 47 -7.29 10.73 0.34
CA LEU A 47 -8.35 10.64 -0.66
C LEU A 47 -7.82 10.55 -2.10
N VAL A 48 -6.79 11.33 -2.44
CA VAL A 48 -6.25 11.38 -3.81
C VAL A 48 -5.65 10.03 -4.19
N GLN A 49 -4.82 9.44 -3.36
CA GLN A 49 -4.19 8.15 -3.61
C GLN A 49 -5.25 7.02 -3.72
N LEU A 50 -6.27 7.05 -2.87
CA LEU A 50 -7.37 6.08 -2.94
C LEU A 50 -8.28 6.32 -4.14
N ALA A 51 -8.42 7.57 -4.61
CA ALA A 51 -9.16 7.88 -5.83
C ALA A 51 -8.48 7.27 -7.07
N HIS A 52 -7.15 7.24 -7.13
CA HIS A 52 -6.44 6.55 -8.21
C HIS A 52 -6.71 5.04 -8.21
N ILE A 53 -6.84 4.41 -7.04
CA ILE A 53 -7.31 3.01 -6.97
C ILE A 53 -8.74 2.89 -7.50
N ALA A 54 -9.63 3.81 -7.12
CA ALA A 54 -11.01 3.79 -7.59
C ALA A 54 -11.11 3.95 -9.12
N LEU A 55 -10.30 4.85 -9.71
CA LEU A 55 -10.25 5.06 -11.16
C LEU A 55 -9.86 3.79 -11.91
N THR A 56 -8.84 3.08 -11.44
CA THR A 56 -8.42 1.84 -12.11
C THR A 56 -9.46 0.73 -11.98
N LEU A 57 -10.23 0.68 -10.90
CA LEU A 57 -11.33 -0.29 -10.76
C LEU A 57 -12.49 -0.03 -11.75
N ILE A 58 -12.70 1.21 -12.18
CA ILE A 58 -13.68 1.53 -13.22
C ILE A 58 -13.11 1.49 -14.65
N GLY A 59 -11.83 1.11 -14.78
CA GLY A 59 -11.15 0.98 -16.08
C GLY A 59 -10.52 2.25 -16.60
N GLU A 60 -10.35 3.26 -15.76
CA GLU A 60 -9.70 4.53 -16.11
C GLU A 60 -8.31 4.65 -15.48
N GLY A 61 -7.51 5.60 -15.98
CA GLY A 61 -6.17 5.89 -15.49
C GLY A 61 -5.14 4.84 -15.92
N GLU A 62 -4.02 4.78 -15.20
CA GLU A 62 -2.87 3.98 -15.55
C GLU A 62 -2.53 2.97 -14.45
N VAL A 63 -1.95 1.85 -14.85
CA VAL A 63 -1.49 0.79 -13.95
C VAL A 63 -0.08 0.34 -14.31
N PHE A 64 0.68 -0.07 -13.32
CA PHE A 64 1.88 -0.87 -13.53
C PHE A 64 1.47 -2.33 -13.70
N TYR A 65 1.80 -2.89 -14.85
CA TYR A 65 1.58 -4.29 -15.17
C TYR A 65 2.80 -4.88 -15.84
N GLN A 66 3.31 -5.99 -15.36
CA GLN A 66 4.54 -6.64 -15.85
C GLN A 66 5.75 -5.70 -15.93
N GLY A 67 5.84 -4.74 -14.99
CA GLY A 67 6.94 -3.77 -14.92
C GLY A 67 6.82 -2.58 -15.88
N GLN A 68 5.73 -2.46 -16.60
CA GLN A 68 5.46 -1.34 -17.52
C GLN A 68 4.23 -0.52 -17.03
N LEU A 69 4.24 0.76 -17.36
CA LEU A 69 3.09 1.63 -17.16
C LEU A 69 2.17 1.50 -18.37
N CYS A 70 0.95 1.06 -18.14
CA CYS A 70 -0.02 0.73 -19.17
C CYS A 70 -1.37 1.43 -18.89
N ASP A 71 -2.16 1.62 -19.93
CA ASP A 71 -3.55 2.04 -19.80
C ASP A 71 -4.38 0.95 -19.11
N THR A 72 -5.19 1.35 -18.13
CA THR A 72 -5.98 0.41 -17.31
C THR A 72 -6.97 -0.39 -18.14
N ALA A 73 -7.69 0.26 -19.08
CA ALA A 73 -8.70 -0.42 -19.89
C ALA A 73 -8.07 -1.54 -20.74
N THR A 74 -6.89 -1.30 -21.30
CA THR A 74 -6.13 -2.27 -22.08
C THR A 74 -5.76 -3.49 -21.23
N VAL A 75 -5.19 -3.25 -20.05
CA VAL A 75 -4.77 -4.32 -19.12
C VAL A 75 -5.98 -5.15 -18.64
N LEU A 76 -7.10 -4.49 -18.34
CA LEU A 76 -8.34 -5.20 -17.97
C LEU A 76 -8.82 -6.10 -19.10
N GLN A 77 -8.82 -5.62 -20.33
CA GLN A 77 -9.23 -6.39 -21.50
C GLN A 77 -8.32 -7.61 -21.73
N GLU A 78 -7.00 -7.43 -21.66
CA GLU A 78 -6.01 -8.51 -21.80
C GLU A 78 -6.16 -9.60 -20.74
N ASN A 79 -6.61 -9.21 -19.55
CA ASN A 79 -6.80 -10.11 -18.42
C ASN A 79 -8.25 -10.64 -18.30
N GLU A 80 -9.12 -10.35 -19.26
CA GLU A 80 -10.54 -10.73 -19.24
C GLU A 80 -11.30 -10.23 -18.00
N LEU A 81 -10.84 -9.11 -17.43
CA LEU A 81 -11.48 -8.44 -16.30
C LEU A 81 -12.44 -7.37 -16.80
N LYS A 82 -13.60 -7.28 -16.18
CA LYS A 82 -14.59 -6.24 -16.47
C LYS A 82 -14.40 -5.07 -15.53
N PRO A 83 -14.36 -3.82 -16.05
CA PRO A 83 -14.43 -2.64 -15.21
C PRO A 83 -15.66 -2.68 -14.32
N PHE A 84 -15.50 -2.22 -13.07
CA PHE A 84 -16.59 -2.16 -12.12
C PHE A 84 -17.43 -0.90 -12.36
N SER A 85 -18.75 -1.05 -12.35
CA SER A 85 -19.68 0.08 -12.40
C SER A 85 -20.01 0.50 -10.96
N MET A 86 -19.52 1.68 -10.56
CA MET A 86 -19.72 2.20 -9.19
C MET A 86 -21.19 2.46 -8.90
N HIS A 87 -21.68 1.92 -7.79
CA HIS A 87 -22.99 2.20 -7.26
C HIS A 87 -22.96 3.34 -6.25
N ILE A 88 -24.13 3.77 -5.78
CA ILE A 88 -24.27 4.84 -4.79
C ILE A 88 -23.43 4.51 -3.53
N ARG A 89 -22.61 5.46 -3.08
CA ARG A 89 -21.69 5.41 -1.92
C ARG A 89 -20.40 4.61 -2.13
N GLU A 90 -20.26 3.78 -3.15
CA GLU A 90 -19.06 2.97 -3.33
C GLU A 90 -17.82 3.79 -3.64
N GLY A 91 -17.95 4.83 -4.46
CA GLY A 91 -16.87 5.79 -4.71
C GLY A 91 -16.30 6.34 -3.40
N LEU A 92 -17.15 6.84 -2.52
CA LEU A 92 -16.73 7.32 -1.19
C LEU A 92 -16.16 6.19 -0.33
N SER A 93 -16.76 5.00 -0.39
CA SER A 93 -16.27 3.83 0.36
C SER A 93 -14.89 3.37 -0.11
N VAL A 94 -14.51 3.58 -1.36
CA VAL A 94 -13.16 3.29 -1.86
C VAL A 94 -12.18 4.40 -1.51
N THR A 95 -12.57 5.67 -1.65
CA THR A 95 -11.67 6.82 -1.57
C THR A 95 -11.43 7.29 -0.13
N ASN A 96 -12.35 7.06 0.79
CA ASN A 96 -12.22 7.54 2.17
C ASN A 96 -11.73 6.45 3.11
N GLY A 97 -10.54 6.65 3.68
CA GLY A 97 -9.95 5.72 4.66
C GLY A 97 -8.46 5.95 4.89
N THR A 98 -7.92 5.22 5.86
CA THR A 98 -6.53 5.33 6.33
C THR A 98 -5.59 4.28 5.72
N SER A 99 -6.02 3.60 4.66
CA SER A 99 -5.27 2.48 4.08
C SER A 99 -3.91 2.88 3.50
N VAL A 100 -3.77 4.10 2.99
CA VAL A 100 -2.51 4.64 2.47
C VAL A 100 -1.55 4.89 3.64
N MET A 101 -2.01 5.61 4.69
CA MET A 101 -1.22 5.80 5.91
C MET A 101 -0.76 4.48 6.51
N THR A 102 -1.64 3.49 6.57
CA THR A 102 -1.30 2.14 7.05
C THR A 102 -0.22 1.51 6.19
N GLY A 103 -0.33 1.58 4.87
CA GLY A 103 0.67 1.04 3.94
C GLY A 103 2.04 1.72 4.09
N ILE A 104 2.07 3.04 4.13
CA ILE A 104 3.29 3.84 4.35
C ILE A 104 3.89 3.52 5.73
N GLY A 105 3.05 3.44 6.77
CA GLY A 105 3.47 3.13 8.13
C GLY A 105 4.15 1.75 8.23
N ILE A 106 3.61 0.73 7.57
CA ILE A 106 4.22 -0.61 7.53
C ILE A 106 5.59 -0.58 6.87
N VAL A 107 5.72 0.09 5.72
CA VAL A 107 7.00 0.21 5.02
C VAL A 107 8.03 0.96 5.88
N ASN A 108 7.63 2.08 6.48
CA ASN A 108 8.49 2.84 7.38
C ASN A 108 8.94 2.04 8.60
N LEU A 109 8.06 1.22 9.18
CA LEU A 109 8.40 0.33 10.29
C LEU A 109 9.47 -0.69 9.90
N ILE A 110 9.36 -1.27 8.71
CA ILE A 110 10.37 -2.21 8.19
C ILE A 110 11.73 -1.51 8.01
N TYR A 111 11.74 -0.28 7.48
CA TYR A 111 12.98 0.51 7.38
C TYR A 111 13.55 0.88 8.75
N ALA A 112 12.71 1.27 9.70
CA ALA A 112 13.14 1.59 11.06
C ALA A 112 13.79 0.37 11.75
N GLN A 113 13.22 -0.83 11.59
CA GLN A 113 13.80 -2.07 12.10
C GLN A 113 15.18 -2.36 11.48
N LYS A 114 15.33 -2.18 10.16
CA LYS A 114 16.62 -2.33 9.48
C LYS A 114 17.65 -1.32 9.98
N LEU A 115 17.25 -0.06 10.13
CA LEU A 115 18.14 0.99 10.65
C LEU A 115 18.57 0.71 12.09
N LEU A 116 17.67 0.25 12.95
CA LEU A 116 17.99 -0.16 14.31
C LEU A 116 19.01 -1.30 14.32
N TYR A 117 18.81 -2.33 13.50
CA TYR A 117 19.75 -3.43 13.35
C TYR A 117 21.15 -2.93 12.96
N TRP A 118 21.25 -2.09 11.93
CA TRP A 118 22.52 -1.54 11.49
C TRP A 118 23.15 -0.60 12.52
N SER A 119 22.37 0.13 13.30
CA SER A 119 22.86 0.96 14.41
C SER A 119 23.54 0.11 15.49
N VAL A 120 22.91 -1.02 15.85
CA VAL A 120 23.50 -1.96 16.82
C VAL A 120 24.78 -2.57 16.28
N VAL A 121 24.80 -3.04 15.03
CA VAL A 121 26.00 -3.58 14.40
C VAL A 121 27.12 -2.56 14.35
N ALA A 122 26.84 -1.33 13.95
CA ALA A 122 27.84 -0.24 13.94
C ALA A 122 28.39 0.05 15.34
N SER A 123 27.54 0.08 16.36
CA SER A 123 27.96 0.27 17.75
C SER A 123 28.90 -0.85 18.23
N VAL A 124 28.57 -2.11 17.91
CA VAL A 124 29.44 -3.25 18.26
C VAL A 124 30.80 -3.14 17.58
N ILE A 125 30.82 -2.84 16.27
CA ILE A 125 32.07 -2.66 15.52
C ILE A 125 32.92 -1.51 16.12
N MET A 126 32.27 -0.40 16.46
CA MET A 126 32.98 0.75 17.08
C MET A 126 33.58 0.37 18.44
N ASN A 127 32.86 -0.36 19.27
CA ASN A 127 33.35 -0.85 20.56
C ASN A 127 34.52 -1.83 20.39
N GLU A 128 34.48 -2.68 19.41
CA GLU A 128 35.56 -3.62 19.08
C GLU A 128 36.81 -2.86 18.62
N ILE A 129 36.67 -1.91 17.69
CA ILE A 129 37.80 -1.08 17.23
C ILE A 129 38.40 -0.24 18.35
N ALA A 130 37.56 0.29 19.24
CA ALA A 130 38.00 1.10 20.39
C ALA A 130 38.57 0.25 21.52
N ALA A 131 38.56 -1.09 21.40
CA ALA A 131 38.96 -2.02 22.46
C ALA A 131 38.27 -1.69 23.80
N SER A 132 36.96 -1.44 23.76
CA SER A 132 36.15 -1.11 24.95
C SER A 132 36.14 -2.29 25.91
N TYR A 133 36.18 -2.00 27.22
CA TYR A 133 36.11 -3.06 28.24
C TYR A 133 34.69 -3.61 28.35
N ASP A 134 34.58 -4.92 28.50
CA ASP A 134 33.28 -5.64 28.63
C ASP A 134 32.47 -5.15 29.84
N ASP A 135 33.13 -4.70 30.90
CA ASP A 135 32.51 -4.18 32.13
C ASP A 135 31.54 -3.01 31.86
N PHE A 136 31.76 -2.22 30.80
CA PHE A 136 30.86 -1.13 30.41
C PHE A 136 29.59 -1.57 29.70
N LEU A 137 29.59 -2.78 29.17
CA LEU A 137 28.48 -3.35 28.40
C LEU A 137 27.77 -4.50 29.13
N GLY A 138 28.32 -4.94 30.25
CA GLY A 138 27.78 -6.03 31.05
C GLY A 138 26.49 -5.63 31.78
N VAL A 139 25.48 -6.47 31.69
CA VAL A 139 24.26 -6.38 32.53
C VAL A 139 24.67 -6.90 33.92
N GLN A 140 24.66 -6.02 34.94
CA GLN A 140 24.80 -6.43 36.34
C GLN A 140 23.52 -7.14 36.81
#